data_b25f9dc7cadee5e059125f107e1a315a
#
_entry.id   b25f9dc7cadee5e059125f107e1a315a
#
_cell.length_a   1.000
_cell.length_b   1.000
_cell.length_c   1.000
_cell.angle_alpha   90.00
_cell.angle_beta   90.00
_cell.angle_gamma   90.00
#
_symmetry.space_group_name_H-M   'P 1'
#
loop_
_entity.id
_entity.type
_entity.pdbx_description
1 polymer ?
#
loop_
_entity_poly.entity_id
_entity_poly.type
_entity_poly.pdbx_seq_one_letter_code
_entity_poly.pdbx_strand_id
1 'polypeptide(L)'
;MTSFQIRSLFYSAAIFNWAAVLLLAPWLGLPMLLGLDAAGNSIYDHIALLAIAGFGFGYWMAGRAPTEHRGLILLGALMKLGVVAIIFGHVLLGDSPINMAALVSGDLVYAVLFLVYLKRSSTEAISGAAA
;
A
#
# COMPACT_ATOMS: atom_id res chain seq x y z
N MET A 1 5.30 -18.89 5.17
CA MET A 1 4.26 -18.61 4.14
C MET A 1 4.54 -19.48 2.94
N THR A 2 3.52 -20.07 2.32
CA THR A 2 3.70 -20.81 1.05
C THR A 2 3.99 -19.84 -0.10
N SER A 3 4.59 -20.31 -1.19
CA SER A 3 4.83 -19.49 -2.39
C SER A 3 3.53 -18.88 -2.96
N PHE A 4 2.42 -19.61 -2.86
CA PHE A 4 1.11 -19.12 -3.25
C PHE A 4 0.64 -17.96 -2.36
N GLN A 5 0.76 -18.07 -1.03
CA GLN A 5 0.38 -17.01 -0.09
C GLN A 5 1.20 -15.74 -0.30
N ILE A 6 2.49 -15.87 -0.59
CA ILE A 6 3.37 -14.73 -0.85
C ILE A 6 2.93 -13.99 -2.12
N ARG A 7 2.70 -14.70 -3.21
CA ARG A 7 2.24 -14.09 -4.47
C ARG A 7 0.87 -13.44 -4.30
N SER A 8 -0.07 -14.10 -3.64
CA SER A 8 -1.41 -13.57 -3.38
C SER A 8 -1.37 -12.30 -2.55
N LEU A 9 -0.48 -12.21 -1.56
CA LEU A 9 -0.27 -11.01 -0.75
C LEU A 9 0.08 -9.80 -1.63
N PHE A 10 1.05 -9.93 -2.54
CA PHE A 10 1.49 -8.81 -3.36
C PHE A 10 0.49 -8.47 -4.46
N TYR A 11 -0.17 -9.45 -5.06
CA TYR A 11 -1.22 -9.18 -6.05
C TYR A 11 -2.44 -8.49 -5.42
N SER A 12 -2.86 -8.91 -4.23
CA SER A 12 -3.95 -8.22 -3.52
C SER A 12 -3.56 -6.81 -3.11
N ALA A 13 -2.30 -6.56 -2.71
CA ALA A 13 -1.80 -5.23 -2.44
C ALA A 13 -1.79 -4.33 -3.70
N ALA A 14 -1.46 -4.88 -4.87
CA ALA A 14 -1.53 -4.18 -6.14
C ALA A 14 -2.97 -3.76 -6.47
N ILE A 15 -3.91 -4.70 -6.36
CA ILE A 15 -5.34 -4.44 -6.59
C ILE A 15 -5.86 -3.40 -5.60
N PHE A 16 -5.47 -3.49 -4.32
CA PHE A 16 -5.85 -2.52 -3.30
C PHE A 16 -5.39 -1.10 -3.66
N ASN A 17 -4.15 -0.92 -4.12
CA ASN A 17 -3.66 0.38 -4.55
C ASN A 17 -4.42 0.91 -5.78
N TRP A 18 -4.68 0.08 -6.78
CA TRP A 18 -5.43 0.51 -7.97
C TRP A 18 -6.90 0.82 -7.63
N ALA A 19 -7.51 0.06 -6.73
CA ALA A 19 -8.83 0.39 -6.20
C ALA A 19 -8.82 1.73 -5.46
N ALA A 20 -7.79 2.01 -4.65
CA ALA A 20 -7.66 3.30 -3.97
C ALA A 20 -7.57 4.48 -4.96
N VAL A 21 -6.84 4.33 -6.08
CA VAL A 21 -6.82 5.35 -7.14
C VAL A 21 -8.22 5.61 -7.70
N LEU A 22 -8.99 4.57 -7.96
CA LEU A 22 -10.37 4.70 -8.48
C LEU A 22 -11.30 5.32 -7.42
N LEU A 23 -11.15 4.92 -6.15
CA LEU A 23 -11.96 5.43 -5.05
C LEU A 23 -11.68 6.90 -4.73
N LEU A 24 -10.46 7.38 -4.93
CA LEU A 24 -10.05 8.76 -4.65
C LEU A 24 -10.10 9.67 -5.88
N ALA A 25 -10.33 9.12 -7.08
CA ALA A 25 -10.39 9.88 -8.32
C ALA A 25 -11.62 10.84 -8.33
N PRO A 26 -11.43 12.17 -8.41
CA PRO A 26 -12.52 13.12 -8.28
C PRO A 26 -13.53 13.03 -9.43
N TRP A 27 -13.08 12.64 -10.62
CA TRP A 27 -13.93 12.54 -11.83
C TRP A 27 -14.89 11.35 -11.84
N LEU A 28 -14.76 10.40 -10.90
CA LEU A 28 -15.65 9.24 -10.80
C LEU A 28 -16.83 9.46 -9.84
N GLY A 29 -16.81 10.53 -9.03
CA GLY A 29 -17.84 10.80 -8.02
C GLY A 29 -17.89 9.81 -6.85
N LEU A 30 -17.07 8.78 -6.86
CA LEU A 30 -17.02 7.76 -5.81
C LEU A 30 -16.60 8.29 -4.44
N PRO A 31 -15.62 9.22 -4.32
CA PRO A 31 -15.23 9.75 -3.03
C PRO A 31 -16.43 10.39 -2.30
N MET A 32 -17.20 11.21 -3.01
CA MET A 32 -18.39 11.87 -2.43
C MET A 32 -19.43 10.86 -1.94
N LEU A 33 -19.67 9.81 -2.70
CA LEU A 33 -20.63 8.76 -2.35
C LEU A 33 -20.22 7.99 -1.08
N LEU A 34 -18.90 7.82 -0.86
CA LEU A 34 -18.33 7.04 0.25
C LEU A 34 -17.91 7.91 1.45
N GLY A 35 -18.13 9.23 1.38
CA GLY A 35 -17.71 10.16 2.42
C GLY A 35 -16.18 10.18 2.61
N LEU A 36 -15.43 10.05 1.52
CA LEU A 36 -13.97 10.13 1.48
C LEU A 36 -13.54 11.53 1.02
N ASP A 37 -12.34 11.96 1.42
CA ASP A 37 -11.69 13.09 0.80
C ASP A 37 -11.28 12.71 -0.62
N ALA A 38 -11.83 13.41 -1.61
CA ALA A 38 -11.39 13.25 -2.99
C ALA A 38 -10.03 13.90 -3.20
N ALA A 39 -9.20 13.31 -4.06
CA ALA A 39 -8.09 14.05 -4.62
C ALA A 39 -8.65 15.33 -5.31
N GLY A 40 -7.98 16.46 -5.11
CA GLY A 40 -8.37 17.71 -5.79
C GLY A 40 -8.02 17.68 -7.28
N ASN A 41 -8.18 18.82 -7.93
CA ASN A 41 -7.78 19.00 -9.33
C ASN A 41 -6.40 19.68 -9.47
N SER A 42 -5.60 19.69 -8.40
CA SER A 42 -4.25 20.22 -8.46
C SER A 42 -3.30 19.21 -9.14
N ILE A 43 -2.22 19.73 -9.70
CA ILE A 43 -1.17 18.87 -10.29
C ILE A 43 -0.58 17.92 -9.24
N TYR A 44 -0.51 18.33 -7.98
CA TYR A 44 0.02 17.52 -6.88
C TYR A 44 -0.89 16.32 -6.58
N ASP A 45 -2.20 16.50 -6.64
CA ASP A 45 -3.17 15.42 -6.44
C ASP A 45 -3.06 14.37 -7.54
N HIS A 46 -2.91 14.80 -8.79
CA HIS A 46 -2.71 13.88 -9.93
C HIS A 46 -1.39 13.13 -9.82
N ILE A 47 -0.30 13.79 -9.37
CA ILE A 47 0.98 13.13 -9.10
C ILE A 47 0.84 12.12 -7.97
N ALA A 48 0.10 12.44 -6.91
CA ALA A 48 -0.14 11.51 -5.81
C ALA A 48 -0.92 10.27 -6.28
N LEU A 49 -1.98 10.44 -7.07
CA LEU A 49 -2.72 9.31 -7.65
C LEU A 49 -1.83 8.44 -8.56
N LEU A 50 -0.99 9.08 -9.38
CA LEU A 50 -0.02 8.37 -10.22
C LEU A 50 0.99 7.59 -9.37
N ALA A 51 1.48 8.15 -8.26
CA ALA A 51 2.38 7.47 -7.35
C ALA A 51 1.72 6.24 -6.71
N ILE A 52 0.46 6.34 -6.27
CA ILE A 52 -0.30 5.21 -5.72
C ILE A 52 -0.45 4.11 -6.78
N ALA A 53 -0.79 4.47 -8.03
CA ALA A 53 -0.89 3.52 -9.14
C ALA A 53 0.46 2.84 -9.44
N GLY A 54 1.55 3.61 -9.42
CA GLY A 54 2.92 3.13 -9.62
C GLY A 54 3.35 2.13 -8.54
N PHE A 55 3.03 2.39 -7.27
CA PHE A 55 3.25 1.41 -6.20
C PHE A 55 2.41 0.14 -6.41
N GLY A 56 1.18 0.25 -6.90
CA GLY A 56 0.37 -0.91 -7.30
C GLY A 56 1.09 -1.77 -8.33
N PHE A 57 1.65 -1.15 -9.36
CA PHE A 57 2.46 -1.87 -10.36
C PHE A 57 3.72 -2.50 -9.74
N GLY A 58 4.40 -1.79 -8.83
CA GLY A 58 5.54 -2.33 -8.08
C GLY A 58 5.19 -3.57 -7.26
N TYR A 59 4.04 -3.58 -6.60
CA TYR A 59 3.57 -4.77 -5.86
C TYR A 59 3.21 -5.93 -6.80
N TRP A 60 2.65 -5.64 -7.96
CA TRP A 60 2.42 -6.66 -8.99
C TRP A 60 3.74 -7.29 -9.45
N MET A 61 4.80 -6.51 -9.68
CA MET A 61 6.14 -7.02 -9.98
C MET A 61 6.69 -7.86 -8.82
N ALA A 62 6.56 -7.39 -7.58
CA ALA A 62 6.97 -8.13 -6.39
C ALA A 62 6.23 -9.47 -6.26
N GLY A 63 4.96 -9.55 -6.68
CA GLY A 63 4.20 -10.81 -6.71
C GLY A 63 4.77 -11.83 -7.70
N ARG A 64 5.44 -11.37 -8.78
CA ARG A 64 6.08 -12.25 -9.76
C ARG A 64 7.43 -12.79 -9.28
N ALA A 65 8.24 -11.95 -8.65
CA ALA A 65 9.59 -12.27 -8.19
C ALA A 65 9.89 -11.64 -6.82
N PRO A 66 9.30 -12.14 -5.71
CA PRO A 66 9.37 -11.47 -4.41
C PRO A 66 10.78 -11.36 -3.85
N THR A 67 11.64 -12.32 -4.14
CA THR A 67 13.04 -12.34 -3.68
C THR A 67 13.92 -11.31 -4.37
N GLU A 68 13.62 -10.99 -5.62
CA GLU A 68 14.34 -10.01 -6.43
C GLU A 68 13.95 -8.57 -6.06
N HIS A 69 12.71 -8.36 -5.60
CA HIS A 69 12.13 -7.04 -5.33
C HIS A 69 12.08 -6.68 -3.84
N ARG A 70 12.95 -7.22 -2.99
CA ARG A 70 12.97 -6.97 -1.54
C ARG A 70 13.08 -5.48 -1.18
N GLY A 71 13.92 -4.71 -1.90
CA GLY A 71 14.05 -3.27 -1.70
C GLY A 71 12.76 -2.51 -2.00
N LEU A 72 12.06 -2.88 -3.05
CA LEU A 72 10.76 -2.31 -3.41
C LEU A 72 9.68 -2.65 -2.37
N ILE A 73 9.70 -3.88 -1.84
CA ILE A 73 8.78 -4.30 -0.77
C ILE A 73 9.03 -3.50 0.50
N LEU A 74 10.29 -3.28 0.88
CA LEU A 74 10.65 -2.44 2.04
C LEU A 74 10.20 -1.00 1.83
N LEU A 75 10.52 -0.41 0.69
CA LEU A 75 10.07 0.94 0.34
C LEU A 75 8.54 1.05 0.42
N GLY A 76 7.83 0.08 -0.15
CA GLY A 76 6.38 0.01 -0.09
C GLY A 76 5.81 -0.05 1.33
N ALA A 77 6.43 -0.84 2.21
CA ALA A 77 6.04 -0.91 3.62
C ALA A 77 6.22 0.44 4.32
N LEU A 78 7.36 1.11 4.12
CA LEU A 78 7.65 2.40 4.71
C LEU A 78 6.71 3.49 4.20
N MET A 79 6.45 3.53 2.90
CA MET A 79 5.51 4.49 2.30
C MET A 79 4.09 4.30 2.81
N LYS A 80 3.63 3.05 2.94
CA LYS A 80 2.31 2.75 3.53
C LYS A 80 2.21 3.21 4.99
N LEU A 81 3.24 2.97 5.80
CA LEU A 81 3.28 3.48 7.18
C LEU A 81 3.27 5.01 7.22
N GLY A 82 3.99 5.67 6.32
CA GLY A 82 3.98 7.13 6.19
C GLY A 82 2.58 7.67 5.85
N VAL A 83 1.90 7.08 4.87
CA VAL A 83 0.52 7.46 4.49
C VAL A 83 -0.44 7.26 5.67
N VAL A 84 -0.34 6.12 6.37
CA VAL A 84 -1.15 5.84 7.56
C VAL A 84 -0.92 6.93 8.61
N ALA A 85 0.33 7.27 8.93
CA ALA A 85 0.65 8.29 9.93
C ALA A 85 0.09 9.67 9.57
N ILE A 86 0.20 10.07 8.30
CA ILE A 86 -0.32 11.36 7.80
C ILE A 86 -1.84 11.39 7.91
N ILE A 87 -2.54 10.39 7.37
CA ILE A 87 -4.01 10.37 7.35
C ILE A 87 -4.58 10.29 8.78
N PHE A 88 -4.04 9.42 9.63
CA PHE A 88 -4.48 9.35 11.02
C PHE A 88 -4.23 10.67 11.77
N GLY A 89 -3.11 11.35 11.49
CA GLY A 89 -2.84 12.68 12.03
C GLY A 89 -3.93 13.69 11.66
N HIS A 90 -4.30 13.78 10.38
CA HIS A 90 -5.36 14.67 9.90
C HIS A 90 -6.75 14.31 10.44
N VAL A 91 -7.06 13.02 10.56
CA VAL A 91 -8.32 12.57 11.18
C VAL A 91 -8.39 12.97 12.66
N LEU A 92 -7.30 12.82 13.42
CA LEU A 92 -7.24 13.21 14.84
C LEU A 92 -7.34 14.73 15.03
N LEU A 93 -6.86 15.53 14.09
CA LEU A 93 -6.99 16.98 14.10
C LEU A 93 -8.36 17.47 13.62
N GLY A 94 -9.19 16.59 13.06
CA GLY A 94 -10.49 16.93 12.52
C GLY A 94 -10.47 17.49 11.09
N ASP A 95 -9.31 17.41 10.43
CA ASP A 95 -9.09 17.93 9.07
C ASP A 95 -9.51 16.93 7.98
N SER A 96 -9.80 15.68 8.34
CA SER A 96 -10.18 14.62 7.40
C SER A 96 -11.26 13.71 7.98
N PRO A 97 -12.19 13.18 7.17
CA PRO A 97 -13.27 12.33 7.65
C PRO A 97 -12.75 10.99 8.15
N ILE A 98 -13.44 10.42 9.15
CA ILE A 98 -13.07 9.12 9.77
C ILE A 98 -13.01 7.97 8.75
N ASN A 99 -13.75 8.06 7.65
CA ASN A 99 -13.74 7.06 6.59
C ASN A 99 -12.37 6.94 5.90
N MET A 100 -11.57 8.00 5.91
CA MET A 100 -10.18 7.95 5.43
C MET A 100 -9.31 7.07 6.33
N ALA A 101 -9.50 7.09 7.65
CA ALA A 101 -8.81 6.17 8.56
C ALA A 101 -9.19 4.70 8.28
N ALA A 102 -10.45 4.42 7.96
CA ALA A 102 -10.89 3.09 7.57
C ALA A 102 -10.21 2.63 6.27
N LEU A 103 -10.11 3.49 5.26
CA LEU A 103 -9.44 3.20 4.00
C LEU A 103 -7.96 2.86 4.22
N VAL A 104 -7.22 3.70 4.96
CA VAL A 104 -5.77 3.49 5.17
C VAL A 104 -5.45 2.39 6.19
N SER A 105 -6.44 1.87 6.92
CA SER A 105 -6.26 0.66 7.74
C SER A 105 -5.79 -0.53 6.92
N GLY A 106 -6.22 -0.63 5.66
CA GLY A 106 -5.73 -1.61 4.71
C GLY A 106 -4.23 -1.44 4.43
N ASP A 107 -3.75 -0.21 4.30
CA ASP A 107 -2.33 0.08 4.12
C ASP A 107 -1.50 -0.37 5.33
N LEU A 108 -2.01 -0.17 6.55
CA LEU A 108 -1.35 -0.63 7.76
C LEU A 108 -1.21 -2.17 7.78
N VAL A 109 -2.27 -2.89 7.42
CA VAL A 109 -2.25 -4.35 7.34
C VAL A 109 -1.21 -4.82 6.32
N TYR A 110 -1.20 -4.25 5.11
CA TYR A 110 -0.21 -4.61 4.10
C TYR A 110 1.22 -4.25 4.52
N ALA A 111 1.44 -3.10 5.16
CA ALA A 111 2.76 -2.72 5.66
C ALA A 111 3.31 -3.75 6.64
N VAL A 112 2.49 -4.18 7.62
CA VAL A 112 2.87 -5.21 8.59
C VAL A 112 3.17 -6.55 7.89
N LEU A 113 2.33 -6.98 6.96
CA LEU A 113 2.53 -8.23 6.23
C LEU A 113 3.81 -8.21 5.36
N PHE A 114 4.14 -7.07 4.75
CA PHE A 114 5.38 -6.88 4.00
C PHE A 114 6.61 -6.99 4.90
N LEU A 115 6.59 -6.35 6.08
CA LEU A 115 7.67 -6.44 7.05
C LEU A 115 7.85 -7.86 7.60
N VAL A 116 6.75 -8.57 7.86
CA VAL A 116 6.77 -9.99 8.28
C VAL A 116 7.40 -10.87 7.18
N TYR A 117 7.02 -10.66 5.92
CA TYR A 117 7.62 -11.36 4.78
C TYR A 117 9.13 -11.11 4.71
N LEU A 118 9.56 -9.86 4.78
CA LEU A 118 10.99 -9.49 4.71
C LEU A 118 11.80 -10.11 5.83
N LYS A 119 11.27 -10.10 7.06
CA LYS A 119 11.93 -10.72 8.22
C LYS A 119 12.11 -12.23 8.03
N ARG A 120 11.05 -12.94 7.65
CA ARG A 120 11.10 -14.40 7.46
C ARG A 120 12.05 -14.81 6.35
N SER A 121 12.01 -14.15 5.20
CA SER A 121 12.88 -14.45 4.06
C SER A 121 14.37 -14.15 4.34
N SER A 122 14.67 -13.22 5.27
CA SER A 122 16.06 -12.99 5.73
C SER A 122 16.54 -14.13 6.64
N THR A 123 15.69 -14.64 7.53
CA THR A 123 16.05 -15.74 8.44
C THR A 123 16.31 -17.03 7.66
N GLU A 124 15.49 -17.34 6.66
CA GLU A 124 15.67 -18.52 5.81
C GLU A 124 16.97 -18.46 5.01
N ALA A 125 17.37 -17.30 4.50
CA ALA A 125 18.62 -17.09 3.78
C ALA A 125 19.86 -17.32 4.67
N ILE A 126 19.82 -16.88 5.93
CA ILE A 126 20.92 -17.06 6.88
C ILE A 126 21.04 -18.53 7.29
N SER A 127 19.94 -19.23 7.55
CA SER A 127 19.96 -20.63 7.97
C SER A 127 20.39 -21.57 6.83
N GLY A 128 20.03 -21.26 5.59
CA GLY A 128 20.47 -22.02 4.42
C GLY A 128 21.95 -21.82 4.04
N ALA A 129 22.56 -20.70 4.46
CA ALA A 129 23.99 -20.45 4.24
C ALA A 129 24.89 -21.08 5.33
N ALA A 130 24.32 -21.54 6.43
CA ALA A 130 25.03 -22.15 7.55
C ALA A 130 24.99 -23.69 7.53
N ALA A 131 24.29 -24.30 6.57
CA ALA A 131 24.18 -25.73 6.36
C ALA A 131 25.00 -26.18 5.16
#